data_b4725e35e35d3f1aa04940eb6b0704ae
#
_entry.id   b4725e35e35d3f1aa04940eb6b0704ae
#
_cell.length_a   1.000
_cell.length_b   1.000
_cell.length_c   1.000
_cell.angle_alpha   90.00
_cell.angle_beta   90.00
_cell.angle_gamma   90.00
#
_symmetry.space_group_name_H-M   'P 1'
#
loop_
_entity.id
_entity.type
_entity.pdbx_description
1 polymer ?
#
loop_
_entity_poly.entity_id
_entity_poly.type
_entity_poly.pdbx_seq_one_letter_code
_entity_poly.pdbx_strand_id
1 'polypeptide(L)'
;MVCLFHNYGLIDKYFGSMAWGKIFHAGHSGVEFFFILSGFIIFHAHRQDMGNPQSVKTFLYKRAIRILPVFWLVAVPLGLLFLLTPVFGIDRELTGGKLLIDILLIPREGVLTLAPAWTLQHEVVFYLIFTLMIASRAVGIIAIGVWQAVCVLVVVFPLHDPDYLLPINKLIGVHNLGFGVGIGIAVFFASPIFVAARSIVLTAGAVAAAGLVGMFIGEWTIGSDLFGGGAALVLTYFSIYALIILALLSIKQRQLRILDATLGMLGSSSYALYLTHEPVASIITKACSLPVMQPLMAPAIAYIGGVLACIVAAIAVHFFFERPVMDWLKHRVITRRRLLPVLAG
;
A
#
# COMPACT_ATOMS: atom_id res chain seq x y z
N MET A 1 2.54 2.20 10.26
CA MET A 1 3.75 2.93 9.90
C MET A 1 3.43 4.17 9.08
N VAL A 2 2.93 4.07 7.83
CA VAL A 2 2.58 5.21 6.95
C VAL A 2 1.66 6.23 7.62
N CYS A 3 0.62 5.80 8.35
CA CYS A 3 -0.26 6.68 9.12
C CYS A 3 0.50 7.49 10.19
N LEU A 4 1.48 6.89 10.87
CA LEU A 4 2.31 7.58 11.87
C LEU A 4 3.19 8.64 11.21
N PHE A 5 3.79 8.32 10.06
CA PHE A 5 4.59 9.22 9.26
C PHE A 5 3.80 10.47 8.81
N HIS A 6 2.64 10.27 8.18
CA HIS A 6 1.82 11.39 7.69
C HIS A 6 1.26 12.24 8.82
N ASN A 7 0.83 11.62 9.96
CA ASN A 7 0.43 12.39 11.14
C ASN A 7 1.57 13.24 11.68
N TYR A 8 2.80 12.69 11.75
CA TYR A 8 3.97 13.46 12.18
C TYR A 8 4.20 14.68 11.26
N GLY A 9 4.19 14.50 9.95
CA GLY A 9 4.36 15.61 8.99
C GLY A 9 3.31 16.72 9.12
N LEU A 10 2.06 16.34 9.42
CA LEU A 10 0.99 17.31 9.67
C LEU A 10 1.22 18.09 10.98
N ILE A 11 1.61 17.41 12.06
CA ILE A 11 1.90 18.09 13.34
C ILE A 11 3.12 19.03 13.19
N ASP A 12 4.17 18.57 12.51
CA ASP A 12 5.34 19.41 12.23
C ASP A 12 4.96 20.69 11.48
N LYS A 13 4.08 20.58 10.48
CA LYS A 13 3.58 21.71 9.68
C LYS A 13 2.75 22.71 10.49
N TYR A 14 1.88 22.27 11.42
CA TYR A 14 0.90 23.12 12.09
C TYR A 14 1.27 23.51 13.52
N PHE A 15 2.07 22.72 14.21
CA PHE A 15 2.47 22.94 15.60
C PHE A 15 3.98 23.15 15.79
N GLY A 16 4.78 22.94 14.72
CA GLY A 16 6.23 22.94 14.80
C GLY A 16 6.81 21.60 15.25
N SER A 17 8.12 21.47 15.14
CA SER A 17 8.85 20.21 15.29
C SER A 17 8.70 19.57 16.67
N MET A 18 8.29 18.31 16.67
CA MET A 18 8.41 17.43 17.84
C MET A 18 9.69 16.61 17.71
N ALA A 19 10.68 16.87 18.57
CA ALA A 19 11.99 16.19 18.51
C ALA A 19 11.88 14.66 18.50
N TRP A 20 11.02 14.07 19.34
CA TRP A 20 10.79 12.62 19.39
C TRP A 20 9.93 12.10 18.23
N GLY A 21 9.15 12.96 17.59
CA GLY A 21 8.28 12.58 16.48
C GLY A 21 9.04 12.19 15.21
N LYS A 22 10.27 12.66 15.06
CA LYS A 22 11.15 12.31 13.93
C LYS A 22 11.39 10.80 13.79
N ILE A 23 11.28 10.02 14.87
CA ILE A 23 11.41 8.56 14.81
C ILE A 23 10.38 7.92 13.86
N PHE A 24 9.23 8.58 13.64
CA PHE A 24 8.21 8.09 12.72
C PHE A 24 8.47 8.44 11.26
N HIS A 25 9.57 9.17 10.98
CA HIS A 25 9.94 9.53 9.60
C HIS A 25 10.14 8.28 8.74
N ALA A 26 10.88 7.29 9.23
CA ALA A 26 11.06 5.99 8.56
C ALA A 26 9.75 5.20 8.34
N GLY A 27 8.64 5.66 8.89
CA GLY A 27 7.31 5.07 8.68
C GLY A 27 6.82 5.12 7.23
N HIS A 28 7.40 6.00 6.37
CA HIS A 28 7.16 6.01 4.93
C HIS A 28 7.44 4.65 4.30
N SER A 29 8.43 3.91 4.82
CA SER A 29 8.85 2.59 4.32
C SER A 29 7.77 1.48 4.43
N GLY A 30 6.66 1.75 5.09
CA GLY A 30 5.49 0.87 5.04
C GLY A 30 4.93 0.64 3.64
N VAL A 31 5.25 1.52 2.69
CA VAL A 31 4.89 1.38 1.27
C VAL A 31 5.69 0.25 0.61
N GLU A 32 6.98 0.14 0.90
CA GLU A 32 7.86 -0.94 0.40
C GLU A 32 7.38 -2.30 0.90
N PHE A 33 7.01 -2.39 2.18
CA PHE A 33 6.40 -3.59 2.73
C PHE A 33 5.11 -3.97 2.00
N PHE A 34 4.25 -2.98 1.69
CA PHE A 34 3.00 -3.19 0.97
C PHE A 34 3.23 -3.77 -0.42
N PHE A 35 4.19 -3.26 -1.21
CA PHE A 35 4.45 -3.77 -2.56
C PHE A 35 4.94 -5.22 -2.55
N ILE A 36 5.85 -5.58 -1.62
CA ILE A 36 6.31 -6.96 -1.46
C ILE A 36 5.14 -7.87 -1.08
N LEU A 37 4.36 -7.46 -0.08
CA LEU A 37 3.23 -8.26 0.41
C LEU A 37 2.18 -8.45 -0.68
N SER A 38 1.90 -7.43 -1.50
CA SER A 38 0.97 -7.50 -2.62
C SER A 38 1.45 -8.51 -3.68
N GLY A 39 2.72 -8.45 -4.07
CA GLY A 39 3.31 -9.43 -5.00
C GLY A 39 3.22 -10.86 -4.47
N PHE A 40 3.57 -11.05 -3.19
CA PHE A 40 3.49 -12.36 -2.52
C PHE A 40 2.05 -12.90 -2.49
N ILE A 41 1.11 -12.13 -1.97
CA ILE A 41 -0.28 -12.58 -1.78
C ILE A 41 -0.94 -12.87 -3.12
N ILE A 42 -0.78 -12.00 -4.13
CA ILE A 42 -1.39 -12.17 -5.44
C ILE A 42 -0.88 -13.43 -6.12
N PHE A 43 0.44 -13.63 -6.14
CA PHE A 43 1.03 -14.82 -6.74
C PHE A 43 0.62 -16.10 -5.98
N HIS A 44 0.71 -16.09 -4.65
CA HIS A 44 0.38 -17.26 -3.83
C HIS A 44 -1.10 -17.65 -3.94
N ALA A 45 -2.02 -16.68 -3.84
CA ALA A 45 -3.46 -16.90 -3.86
C ALA A 45 -3.98 -17.36 -5.24
N HIS A 46 -3.32 -16.93 -6.33
CA HIS A 46 -3.76 -17.23 -7.70
C HIS A 46 -2.89 -18.28 -8.41
N ARG A 47 -2.04 -19.00 -7.67
CA ARG A 47 -1.14 -20.00 -8.25
C ARG A 47 -1.87 -21.08 -9.06
N GLN A 48 -3.08 -21.45 -8.65
CA GLN A 48 -3.90 -22.44 -9.35
C GLN A 48 -4.68 -21.85 -10.54
N ASP A 49 -4.85 -20.54 -10.59
CA ASP A 49 -5.54 -19.84 -11.68
C ASP A 49 -4.62 -19.54 -12.87
N MET A 50 -3.28 -19.67 -12.69
CA MET A 50 -2.29 -19.34 -13.71
C MET A 50 -2.38 -20.27 -14.92
N GLY A 51 -2.48 -19.68 -16.12
CA GLY A 51 -2.67 -20.40 -17.37
C GLY A 51 -4.13 -20.76 -17.67
N ASN A 52 -5.08 -20.24 -16.89
CA ASN A 52 -6.51 -20.43 -17.12
C ASN A 52 -7.19 -19.12 -17.59
N PRO A 53 -7.36 -18.90 -18.91
CA PRO A 53 -7.97 -17.68 -19.46
C PRO A 53 -9.37 -17.39 -18.91
N GLN A 54 -10.13 -18.44 -18.53
CA GLN A 54 -11.48 -18.29 -17.99
C GLN A 54 -11.48 -17.63 -16.61
N SER A 55 -10.36 -17.69 -15.87
CA SER A 55 -10.17 -17.06 -14.56
C SER A 55 -9.87 -15.55 -14.64
N VAL A 56 -9.53 -14.99 -15.82
CA VAL A 56 -9.16 -13.59 -16.01
C VAL A 56 -10.25 -12.64 -15.51
N LYS A 57 -11.48 -12.81 -15.98
CA LYS A 57 -12.61 -11.94 -15.56
C LYS A 57 -12.85 -12.00 -14.06
N THR A 58 -12.72 -13.18 -13.47
CA THR A 58 -12.91 -13.38 -12.02
C THR A 58 -11.78 -12.74 -11.23
N PHE A 59 -10.55 -12.85 -11.70
CA PHE A 59 -9.39 -12.18 -11.11
C PHE A 59 -9.57 -10.66 -11.09
N LEU A 60 -9.78 -10.05 -12.25
CA LEU A 60 -9.96 -8.60 -12.37
C LEU A 60 -11.14 -8.10 -11.53
N TYR A 61 -12.26 -8.81 -11.55
CA TYR A 61 -13.42 -8.46 -10.72
C TYR A 61 -13.09 -8.49 -9.22
N LYS A 62 -12.43 -9.56 -8.73
CA LYS A 62 -12.02 -9.65 -7.32
C LYS A 62 -11.08 -8.52 -6.91
N ARG A 63 -10.19 -8.08 -7.81
CA ARG A 63 -9.28 -6.95 -7.54
C ARG A 63 -10.05 -5.63 -7.55
N ALA A 64 -10.90 -5.41 -8.54
CA ALA A 64 -11.72 -4.21 -8.64
C ALA A 64 -12.61 -4.01 -7.41
N ILE A 65 -13.33 -5.03 -6.95
CA ILE A 65 -14.19 -4.93 -5.76
C ILE A 65 -13.39 -4.76 -4.46
N ARG A 66 -12.13 -5.16 -4.44
CA ARG A 66 -11.24 -4.97 -3.29
C ARG A 66 -10.75 -3.53 -3.18
N ILE A 67 -10.46 -2.89 -4.32
CA ILE A 67 -9.84 -1.56 -4.35
C ILE A 67 -10.89 -0.46 -4.49
N LEU A 68 -11.70 -0.51 -5.55
CA LEU A 68 -12.46 0.64 -6.02
C LEU A 68 -13.52 1.16 -5.03
N PRO A 69 -14.32 0.33 -4.32
CA PRO A 69 -15.40 0.86 -3.49
C PRO A 69 -14.90 1.77 -2.36
N VAL A 70 -13.90 1.36 -1.60
CA VAL A 70 -13.36 2.17 -0.49
C VAL A 70 -12.57 3.36 -1.04
N PHE A 71 -11.83 3.16 -2.12
CA PHE A 71 -11.12 4.25 -2.79
C PHE A 71 -12.11 5.35 -3.24
N TRP A 72 -13.18 5.00 -3.92
CA TRP A 72 -14.19 5.98 -4.37
C TRP A 72 -14.95 6.62 -3.22
N LEU A 73 -15.22 5.89 -2.14
CA LEU A 73 -15.84 6.45 -0.93
C LEU A 73 -15.05 7.65 -0.39
N VAL A 74 -13.72 7.63 -0.50
CA VAL A 74 -12.85 8.68 0.02
C VAL A 74 -12.49 9.69 -1.08
N ALA A 75 -12.06 9.23 -2.26
CA ALA A 75 -11.52 10.09 -3.30
C ALA A 75 -12.59 10.97 -3.97
N VAL A 76 -13.82 10.47 -4.16
CA VAL A 76 -14.87 11.24 -4.84
C VAL A 76 -15.36 12.41 -3.98
N PRO A 77 -15.76 12.22 -2.70
CA PRO A 77 -16.16 13.36 -1.86
C PRO A 77 -15.04 14.37 -1.67
N LEU A 78 -13.79 13.90 -1.50
CA LEU A 78 -12.64 14.77 -1.33
C LEU A 78 -12.37 15.59 -2.61
N GLY A 79 -12.47 14.97 -3.78
CA GLY A 79 -12.30 15.66 -5.06
C GLY A 79 -13.40 16.68 -5.32
N LEU A 80 -14.65 16.36 -5.01
CA LEU A 80 -15.76 17.31 -5.10
C LEU A 80 -15.56 18.48 -4.15
N LEU A 81 -15.10 18.22 -2.92
CA LEU A 81 -14.76 19.28 -1.97
C LEU A 81 -13.69 20.22 -2.53
N PHE A 82 -12.63 19.71 -3.14
CA PHE A 82 -11.56 20.52 -3.73
C PHE A 82 -12.02 21.31 -4.96
N LEU A 83 -12.93 20.76 -5.78
CA LEU A 83 -13.51 21.46 -6.92
C LEU A 83 -14.45 22.60 -6.49
N LEU A 84 -15.27 22.36 -5.46
CA LEU A 84 -16.24 23.33 -4.97
C LEU A 84 -15.61 24.39 -4.06
N THR A 85 -14.50 24.06 -3.41
CA THR A 85 -13.78 24.94 -2.48
C THR A 85 -12.28 24.91 -2.79
N PRO A 86 -11.83 25.64 -3.85
CA PRO A 86 -10.43 25.60 -4.33
C PRO A 86 -9.38 25.93 -3.25
N VAL A 87 -9.75 26.70 -2.23
CA VAL A 87 -8.87 27.04 -1.09
C VAL A 87 -8.32 25.81 -0.38
N PHE A 88 -9.06 24.70 -0.34
CA PHE A 88 -8.59 23.46 0.28
C PHE A 88 -7.69 22.60 -0.63
N GLY A 89 -7.66 22.90 -1.92
CA GLY A 89 -6.93 22.13 -2.93
C GLY A 89 -5.93 22.93 -3.76
N ILE A 90 -5.41 24.07 -3.24
CA ILE A 90 -4.55 25.01 -3.96
C ILE A 90 -3.33 24.31 -4.58
N ASP A 91 -2.67 23.43 -3.82
CA ASP A 91 -1.45 22.73 -4.28
C ASP A 91 -1.73 21.62 -5.31
N ARG A 92 -3.00 21.35 -5.65
CA ARG A 92 -3.39 20.20 -6.49
C ARG A 92 -3.84 20.58 -7.88
N GLU A 93 -4.10 21.87 -8.15
CA GLU A 93 -4.62 22.37 -9.43
C GLU A 93 -5.71 21.47 -10.04
N LEU A 94 -6.65 21.01 -9.19
CA LEU A 94 -7.62 19.99 -9.54
C LEU A 94 -8.67 20.55 -10.52
N THR A 95 -8.88 19.85 -11.63
CA THR A 95 -9.98 20.07 -12.58
C THR A 95 -10.89 18.86 -12.63
N GLY A 96 -12.09 19.00 -13.18
CA GLY A 96 -13.00 17.84 -13.35
C GLY A 96 -12.38 16.71 -14.18
N GLY A 97 -11.57 17.05 -15.20
CA GLY A 97 -10.84 16.06 -16.00
C GLY A 97 -9.75 15.35 -15.18
N LYS A 98 -8.96 16.09 -14.37
CA LYS A 98 -7.96 15.49 -13.48
C LYS A 98 -8.63 14.59 -12.42
N LEU A 99 -9.77 15.00 -11.85
CA LEU A 99 -10.52 14.16 -10.92
C LEU A 99 -10.97 12.85 -11.57
N LEU A 100 -11.49 12.90 -12.81
CA LEU A 100 -11.91 11.69 -13.54
C LEU A 100 -10.72 10.74 -13.74
N ILE A 101 -9.56 11.25 -14.13
CA ILE A 101 -8.32 10.47 -14.28
C ILE A 101 -7.93 9.83 -12.95
N ASP A 102 -7.98 10.59 -11.85
CA ASP A 102 -7.64 10.11 -10.51
C ASP A 102 -8.57 8.99 -10.03
N ILE A 103 -9.89 9.15 -10.17
CA ILE A 103 -10.86 8.12 -9.74
C ILE A 103 -10.82 6.84 -10.60
N LEU A 104 -10.23 6.91 -11.80
CA LEU A 104 -9.95 5.76 -12.65
C LEU A 104 -8.56 5.16 -12.37
N LEU A 105 -7.78 5.73 -11.44
CA LEU A 105 -6.41 5.34 -11.11
C LEU A 105 -5.46 5.35 -12.31
N ILE A 106 -5.73 6.20 -13.29
CA ILE A 106 -4.85 6.37 -14.46
C ILE A 106 -3.63 7.20 -14.02
N PRO A 107 -2.40 6.74 -14.31
CA PRO A 107 -1.20 7.50 -14.00
C PRO A 107 -1.20 8.88 -14.68
N ARG A 108 -0.99 9.93 -13.91
CA ARG A 108 -0.80 11.30 -14.39
C ARG A 108 0.28 12.01 -13.58
N GLU A 109 0.75 13.11 -14.10
CA GLU A 109 1.70 14.00 -13.43
C GLU A 109 1.03 14.75 -12.26
N GLY A 110 1.84 15.05 -11.24
CA GLY A 110 1.47 15.85 -10.08
C GLY A 110 0.73 15.08 -8.98
N VAL A 111 0.34 15.82 -7.95
CA VAL A 111 -0.33 15.26 -6.76
C VAL A 111 -1.74 14.83 -7.08
N LEU A 112 -2.10 13.62 -6.69
CA LEU A 112 -3.45 13.08 -6.86
C LEU A 112 -4.45 13.71 -5.89
N THR A 113 -5.74 13.64 -6.21
CA THR A 113 -6.84 14.04 -5.32
C THR A 113 -6.71 13.42 -3.93
N LEU A 114 -6.44 12.14 -3.88
CA LEU A 114 -6.07 11.40 -2.66
C LEU A 114 -4.61 11.00 -2.79
N ALA A 115 -3.71 11.69 -2.07
CA ALA A 115 -2.27 11.52 -2.26
C ALA A 115 -1.82 10.05 -2.11
N PRO A 116 -2.23 9.26 -1.09
CA PRO A 116 -1.82 7.86 -0.97
C PRO A 116 -2.20 6.98 -2.16
N ALA A 117 -3.13 7.40 -3.03
CA ALA A 117 -3.56 6.60 -4.18
C ALA A 117 -2.47 6.38 -5.25
N TRP A 118 -1.33 7.09 -5.17
CA TRP A 118 -0.21 6.84 -6.07
C TRP A 118 0.27 5.38 -6.03
N THR A 119 0.22 4.73 -4.86
CA THR A 119 0.57 3.30 -4.73
C THR A 119 -0.44 2.39 -5.39
N LEU A 120 -1.74 2.77 -5.39
CA LEU A 120 -2.78 2.01 -6.08
C LEU A 120 -2.59 2.03 -7.60
N GLN A 121 -2.00 3.10 -8.16
CA GLN A 121 -1.67 3.14 -9.59
C GLN A 121 -0.63 2.06 -9.93
N HIS A 122 0.43 1.90 -9.12
CA HIS A 122 1.39 0.79 -9.26
C HIS A 122 0.70 -0.57 -9.13
N GLU A 123 -0.21 -0.71 -8.18
CA GLU A 123 -0.93 -1.95 -7.93
C GLU A 123 -1.84 -2.33 -9.11
N VAL A 124 -2.53 -1.37 -9.71
CA VAL A 124 -3.34 -1.58 -10.92
C VAL A 124 -2.45 -2.02 -12.09
N VAL A 125 -1.31 -1.38 -12.31
CA VAL A 125 -0.33 -1.78 -13.33
C VAL A 125 0.11 -3.22 -13.11
N PHE A 126 0.48 -3.58 -11.89
CA PHE A 126 0.82 -4.96 -11.53
C PHE A 126 -0.32 -5.94 -11.82
N TYR A 127 -1.56 -5.60 -11.48
CA TYR A 127 -2.71 -6.48 -11.75
C TYR A 127 -2.94 -6.69 -13.24
N LEU A 128 -2.78 -5.65 -14.06
CA LEU A 128 -2.90 -5.76 -15.51
C LEU A 128 -1.82 -6.68 -16.10
N ILE A 129 -0.57 -6.54 -15.66
CA ILE A 129 0.52 -7.41 -16.08
C ILE A 129 0.30 -8.85 -15.56
N PHE A 130 -0.13 -9.01 -14.30
CA PHE A 130 -0.41 -10.32 -13.72
C PHE A 130 -1.60 -11.02 -14.41
N THR A 131 -2.52 -10.27 -15.02
CA THR A 131 -3.60 -10.84 -15.84
C THR A 131 -3.06 -11.67 -17.00
N LEU A 132 -1.90 -11.31 -17.57
CA LEU A 132 -1.23 -12.10 -18.60
C LEU A 132 -0.77 -13.46 -18.04
N MET A 133 -0.34 -13.51 -16.77
CA MET A 133 0.01 -14.76 -16.07
C MET A 133 -1.22 -15.66 -15.85
N ILE A 134 -2.38 -15.07 -15.55
CA ILE A 134 -3.64 -15.81 -15.43
C ILE A 134 -4.08 -16.33 -16.81
N ALA A 135 -3.95 -15.53 -17.87
CA ALA A 135 -4.35 -15.92 -19.22
C ALA A 135 -3.43 -17.01 -19.80
N SER A 136 -2.12 -16.84 -19.64
CA SER A 136 -1.10 -17.77 -20.12
C SER A 136 0.13 -17.72 -19.22
N ARG A 137 0.48 -18.86 -18.63
CA ARG A 137 1.63 -18.95 -17.72
C ARG A 137 2.94 -18.52 -18.38
N ALA A 138 3.18 -18.97 -19.62
CA ALA A 138 4.40 -18.64 -20.36
C ALA A 138 4.47 -17.15 -20.68
N VAL A 139 3.39 -16.57 -21.23
CA VAL A 139 3.31 -15.15 -21.56
C VAL A 139 3.47 -14.30 -20.29
N GLY A 140 2.84 -14.68 -19.21
CA GLY A 140 2.93 -13.96 -17.94
C GLY A 140 4.33 -13.99 -17.32
N ILE A 141 5.02 -15.12 -17.37
CA ILE A 141 6.43 -15.22 -16.89
C ILE A 141 7.31 -14.26 -17.71
N ILE A 142 7.18 -14.26 -19.03
CA ILE A 142 7.95 -13.37 -19.92
C ILE A 142 7.59 -11.91 -19.63
N ALA A 143 6.29 -11.58 -19.57
CA ALA A 143 5.83 -10.20 -19.33
C ALA A 143 6.33 -9.65 -17.99
N ILE A 144 6.19 -10.42 -16.89
CA ILE A 144 6.70 -10.02 -15.57
C ILE A 144 8.22 -9.94 -15.59
N GLY A 145 8.92 -10.90 -16.20
CA GLY A 145 10.38 -10.90 -16.31
C GLY A 145 10.92 -9.67 -17.06
N VAL A 146 10.32 -9.37 -18.21
CA VAL A 146 10.68 -8.18 -19.00
C VAL A 146 10.38 -6.91 -18.23
N TRP A 147 9.19 -6.80 -17.61
CA TRP A 147 8.82 -5.65 -16.81
C TRP A 147 9.79 -5.40 -15.65
N GLN A 148 10.13 -6.45 -14.89
CA GLN A 148 11.10 -6.34 -13.79
C GLN A 148 12.51 -5.99 -14.30
N ALA A 149 12.93 -6.55 -15.43
CA ALA A 149 14.22 -6.21 -16.05
C ALA A 149 14.25 -4.73 -16.46
N VAL A 150 13.17 -4.20 -17.04
CA VAL A 150 13.07 -2.77 -17.37
C VAL A 150 13.14 -1.91 -16.11
N CYS A 151 12.45 -2.28 -15.03
CA CYS A 151 12.54 -1.57 -13.76
C CYS A 151 13.97 -1.55 -13.19
N VAL A 152 14.70 -2.69 -13.28
CA VAL A 152 16.11 -2.76 -12.87
C VAL A 152 16.98 -1.85 -13.74
N LEU A 153 16.79 -1.87 -15.06
CA LEU A 153 17.56 -1.04 -15.99
C LEU A 153 17.36 0.45 -15.70
N VAL A 154 16.13 0.88 -15.40
CA VAL A 154 15.84 2.28 -15.05
C VAL A 154 16.51 2.68 -13.73
N VAL A 155 16.63 1.78 -12.76
CA VAL A 155 17.33 2.05 -11.49
C VAL A 155 18.85 2.13 -11.70
N VAL A 156 19.41 1.21 -12.51
CA VAL A 156 20.88 1.16 -12.76
C VAL A 156 21.34 2.28 -13.69
N PHE A 157 20.54 2.58 -14.70
CA PHE A 157 20.78 3.64 -15.69
C PHE A 157 19.65 4.67 -15.59
N PRO A 158 19.74 5.70 -14.74
CA PRO A 158 18.68 6.68 -14.55
C PRO A 158 18.45 7.47 -15.84
N LEU A 159 17.58 6.94 -16.70
CA LEU A 159 17.25 7.50 -18.01
C LEU A 159 16.24 8.65 -17.93
N HIS A 160 15.62 8.86 -16.79
CA HIS A 160 14.63 9.90 -16.52
C HIS A 160 14.60 10.26 -15.01
N ASP A 161 13.95 11.37 -14.70
CA ASP A 161 13.80 11.85 -13.32
C ASP A 161 13.11 10.76 -12.45
N PRO A 162 13.68 10.37 -11.30
CA PRO A 162 13.11 9.40 -10.39
C PRO A 162 11.88 9.91 -9.63
N ASP A 163 11.40 11.15 -9.87
CA ASP A 163 10.25 11.71 -9.18
C ASP A 163 9.02 10.79 -9.31
N TYR A 164 8.52 10.35 -8.17
CA TYR A 164 7.35 9.47 -8.07
C TYR A 164 6.06 10.12 -8.61
N LEU A 165 6.02 11.43 -8.78
CA LEU A 165 4.89 12.17 -9.38
C LEU A 165 4.79 11.99 -10.90
N LEU A 166 5.87 11.56 -11.58
CA LEU A 166 5.84 11.31 -13.02
C LEU A 166 5.09 10.03 -13.36
N PRO A 167 4.22 10.04 -14.40
CA PRO A 167 3.45 8.87 -14.80
C PRO A 167 4.30 7.65 -15.14
N ILE A 168 5.45 7.87 -15.78
CA ILE A 168 6.38 6.81 -16.20
C ILE A 168 6.88 6.00 -15.01
N ASN A 169 7.11 6.65 -13.86
CA ASN A 169 7.57 5.98 -12.65
C ASN A 169 6.52 5.06 -12.03
N LYS A 170 5.21 5.28 -12.31
CA LYS A 170 4.16 4.33 -11.94
C LYS A 170 4.26 3.03 -12.74
N LEU A 171 4.78 3.10 -13.98
CA LEU A 171 4.89 1.96 -14.89
C LEU A 171 6.19 1.18 -14.67
N ILE A 172 7.33 1.87 -14.52
CA ILE A 172 8.66 1.26 -14.53
C ILE A 172 9.60 1.76 -13.42
N GLY A 173 9.09 2.48 -12.41
CA GLY A 173 9.89 2.97 -11.29
C GLY A 173 10.32 1.88 -10.30
N VAL A 174 11.25 2.23 -9.40
CA VAL A 174 11.87 1.34 -8.40
C VAL A 174 10.85 0.59 -7.54
N HIS A 175 9.74 1.23 -7.18
CA HIS A 175 8.70 0.63 -6.33
C HIS A 175 8.09 -0.64 -6.94
N ASN A 176 8.06 -0.75 -8.27
CA ASN A 176 7.54 -1.94 -8.97
C ASN A 176 8.40 -3.19 -8.72
N LEU A 177 9.68 -3.04 -8.34
CA LEU A 177 10.54 -4.16 -7.97
C LEU A 177 10.04 -4.90 -6.74
N GLY A 178 9.31 -4.22 -5.84
CA GLY A 178 8.69 -4.84 -4.67
C GLY A 178 7.74 -5.98 -5.02
N PHE A 179 6.96 -5.85 -6.12
CA PHE A 179 6.09 -6.95 -6.58
C PHE A 179 6.92 -8.17 -7.03
N GLY A 180 8.04 -7.94 -7.73
CA GLY A 180 8.96 -9.01 -8.15
C GLY A 180 9.58 -9.72 -6.95
N VAL A 181 10.04 -8.98 -5.94
CA VAL A 181 10.54 -9.53 -4.67
C VAL A 181 9.46 -10.38 -4.00
N GLY A 182 8.21 -9.89 -3.94
CA GLY A 182 7.08 -10.62 -3.36
C GLY A 182 6.78 -11.93 -4.10
N ILE A 183 6.81 -11.92 -5.44
CA ILE A 183 6.68 -13.14 -6.26
C ILE A 183 7.84 -14.11 -5.95
N GLY A 184 9.08 -13.62 -5.87
CA GLY A 184 10.24 -14.43 -5.50
C GLY A 184 10.09 -15.10 -4.14
N ILE A 185 9.58 -14.38 -3.14
CA ILE A 185 9.25 -14.93 -1.82
C ILE A 185 8.20 -16.03 -1.95
N ALA A 186 7.14 -15.85 -2.75
CA ALA A 186 6.09 -16.85 -2.91
C ALA A 186 6.59 -18.14 -3.59
N VAL A 187 7.49 -18.03 -4.56
CA VAL A 187 8.14 -19.16 -5.21
C VAL A 187 9.07 -19.89 -4.24
N PHE A 188 9.90 -19.15 -3.50
CA PHE A 188 10.81 -19.72 -2.51
C PHE A 188 10.05 -20.39 -1.36
N PHE A 189 9.00 -19.77 -0.84
CA PHE A 189 8.13 -20.32 0.21
C PHE A 189 7.50 -21.66 -0.19
N ALA A 190 7.18 -21.84 -1.47
CA ALA A 190 6.61 -23.08 -2.00
C ALA A 190 7.67 -24.18 -2.27
N SER A 191 8.96 -23.88 -2.12
CA SER A 191 10.04 -24.82 -2.41
C SER A 191 10.44 -25.67 -1.20
N PRO A 192 10.95 -26.91 -1.40
CA PRO A 192 11.52 -27.72 -0.33
C PRO A 192 12.72 -27.04 0.38
N ILE A 193 13.44 -26.19 -0.34
CA ILE A 193 14.61 -25.46 0.16
C ILE A 193 14.20 -24.53 1.32
N PHE A 194 13.01 -23.91 1.26
CA PHE A 194 12.52 -23.04 2.33
C PHE A 194 12.41 -23.79 3.67
N VAL A 195 11.91 -25.03 3.65
CA VAL A 195 11.79 -25.86 4.86
C VAL A 195 13.16 -26.20 5.42
N ALA A 196 14.12 -26.55 4.55
CA ALA A 196 15.50 -26.86 4.95
C ALA A 196 16.25 -25.63 5.49
N ALA A 197 16.00 -24.45 4.94
CA ALA A 197 16.63 -23.18 5.29
C ALA A 197 15.97 -22.46 6.48
N ARG A 198 14.98 -23.05 7.14
CA ARG A 198 14.12 -22.37 8.13
C ARG A 198 14.89 -21.67 9.25
N SER A 199 15.92 -22.29 9.81
CA SER A 199 16.74 -21.68 10.88
C SER A 199 17.49 -20.47 10.37
N ILE A 200 18.09 -20.57 9.18
CA ILE A 200 18.81 -19.46 8.53
C ILE A 200 17.84 -18.30 8.26
N VAL A 201 16.66 -18.59 7.73
CA VAL A 201 15.64 -17.58 7.45
C VAL A 201 15.17 -16.88 8.73
N LEU A 202 14.97 -17.61 9.82
CA LEU A 202 14.60 -17.00 11.11
C LEU A 202 15.71 -16.09 11.66
N THR A 203 16.96 -16.54 11.60
CA THR A 203 18.11 -15.72 12.03
C THR A 203 18.27 -14.47 11.17
N ALA A 204 18.20 -14.62 9.83
CA ALA A 204 18.27 -13.50 8.91
C ALA A 204 17.13 -12.49 9.13
N GLY A 205 15.92 -12.98 9.40
CA GLY A 205 14.78 -12.12 9.72
C GLY A 205 14.93 -11.38 11.05
N ALA A 206 15.52 -12.01 12.07
CA ALA A 206 15.83 -11.35 13.34
C ALA A 206 16.87 -10.23 13.16
N VAL A 207 17.93 -10.48 12.36
CA VAL A 207 18.92 -9.47 11.98
C VAL A 207 18.28 -8.34 11.20
N ALA A 208 17.40 -8.67 10.22
CA ALA A 208 16.67 -7.68 9.45
C ALA A 208 15.72 -6.83 10.32
N ALA A 209 15.06 -7.43 11.32
CA ALA A 209 14.23 -6.68 12.26
C ALA A 209 15.06 -5.71 13.12
N ALA A 210 16.24 -6.14 13.58
CA ALA A 210 17.18 -5.25 14.26
C ALA A 210 17.68 -4.14 13.31
N GLY A 211 17.96 -4.48 12.05
CA GLY A 211 18.31 -3.52 11.00
C GLY A 211 17.21 -2.49 10.77
N LEU A 212 15.94 -2.90 10.75
CA LEU A 212 14.80 -2.00 10.64
C LEU A 212 14.75 -0.98 11.79
N VAL A 213 14.97 -1.45 13.02
CA VAL A 213 15.07 -0.56 14.20
C VAL A 213 16.24 0.40 14.01
N GLY A 214 17.39 -0.09 13.53
CA GLY A 214 18.56 0.74 13.21
C GLY A 214 18.23 1.82 12.16
N MET A 215 17.45 1.49 11.12
CA MET A 215 16.98 2.46 10.12
C MET A 215 16.11 3.55 10.76
N PHE A 216 15.17 3.20 11.63
CA PHE A 216 14.33 4.17 12.34
C PHE A 216 15.18 5.11 13.23
N ILE A 217 16.15 4.56 13.95
CA ILE A 217 17.07 5.36 14.76
C ILE A 217 17.97 6.23 13.87
N GLY A 218 18.47 5.70 12.77
CA GLY A 218 19.30 6.41 11.81
C GLY A 218 18.58 7.59 11.18
N GLU A 219 17.37 7.40 10.67
CA GLU A 219 16.56 8.50 10.11
C GLU A 219 16.18 9.52 11.19
N TRP A 220 15.95 9.10 12.42
CA TRP A 220 15.73 10.02 13.55
C TRP A 220 16.93 10.89 13.86
N THR A 221 18.14 10.33 13.82
CA THR A 221 19.37 11.03 14.26
C THR A 221 20.09 11.77 13.15
N ILE A 222 20.12 11.20 11.93
CA ILE A 222 20.90 11.68 10.78
C ILE A 222 19.99 12.36 9.74
N GLY A 223 18.70 11.94 9.66
CA GLY A 223 17.73 12.41 8.69
C GLY A 223 17.51 11.46 7.51
N SER A 224 16.65 11.87 6.58
CA SER A 224 16.24 11.07 5.42
C SER A 224 17.34 10.83 4.37
N ASP A 225 18.47 11.52 4.49
CA ASP A 225 19.61 11.35 3.58
C ASP A 225 20.48 10.13 3.94
N LEU A 226 20.06 9.38 4.95
CA LEU A 226 20.67 8.10 5.28
C LEU A 226 20.71 7.22 4.02
N PHE A 227 21.87 6.74 3.62
CA PHE A 227 22.11 6.00 2.38
C PHE A 227 21.87 6.79 1.07
N GLY A 228 21.91 8.13 1.10
CA GLY A 228 21.77 8.96 -0.10
C GLY A 228 20.35 9.03 -0.69
N GLY A 229 19.34 8.57 0.04
CA GLY A 229 17.95 8.60 -0.41
C GLY A 229 17.65 7.78 -1.68
N GLY A 230 16.56 8.09 -2.36
CA GLY A 230 16.24 7.55 -3.68
C GLY A 230 16.13 6.02 -3.75
N ALA A 231 16.56 5.45 -4.88
CA ALA A 231 16.43 4.02 -5.16
C ALA A 231 17.21 3.13 -4.17
N ALA A 232 18.37 3.56 -3.69
CA ALA A 232 19.18 2.79 -2.74
C ALA A 232 18.45 2.58 -1.42
N LEU A 233 17.78 3.60 -0.90
CA LEU A 233 16.97 3.51 0.31
C LEU A 233 15.79 2.54 0.14
N VAL A 234 15.06 2.64 -0.98
CA VAL A 234 13.94 1.74 -1.33
C VAL A 234 14.40 0.28 -1.40
N LEU A 235 15.53 0.00 -2.07
CA LEU A 235 16.09 -1.34 -2.20
C LEU A 235 16.57 -1.90 -0.84
N THR A 236 17.08 -1.05 0.04
CA THR A 236 17.44 -1.43 1.41
C THR A 236 16.20 -1.86 2.18
N TYR A 237 15.12 -1.09 2.15
CA TYR A 237 13.86 -1.48 2.78
C TYR A 237 13.25 -2.74 2.16
N PHE A 238 13.33 -2.92 0.83
CA PHE A 238 12.90 -4.18 0.20
C PHE A 238 13.66 -5.38 0.75
N SER A 239 14.99 -5.27 0.91
CA SER A 239 15.81 -6.35 1.44
C SER A 239 15.44 -6.70 2.88
N ILE A 240 15.27 -5.69 3.73
CA ILE A 240 14.88 -5.85 5.13
C ILE A 240 13.49 -6.51 5.23
N TYR A 241 12.50 -5.97 4.53
CA TYR A 241 11.13 -6.49 4.59
C TYR A 241 10.98 -7.87 3.97
N ALA A 242 11.74 -8.20 2.92
CA ALA A 242 11.75 -9.54 2.35
C ALA A 242 12.19 -10.58 3.39
N LEU A 243 13.27 -10.31 4.13
CA LEU A 243 13.76 -11.20 5.18
C LEU A 243 12.78 -11.31 6.37
N ILE A 244 12.16 -10.19 6.78
CA ILE A 244 11.15 -10.20 7.83
C ILE A 244 9.93 -11.04 7.41
N ILE A 245 9.42 -10.86 6.18
CA ILE A 245 8.27 -11.64 5.67
C ILE A 245 8.61 -13.13 5.62
N LEU A 246 9.79 -13.51 5.12
CA LEU A 246 10.24 -14.89 5.10
C LEU A 246 10.33 -15.49 6.52
N ALA A 247 10.84 -14.74 7.48
CA ALA A 247 10.89 -15.17 8.88
C ALA A 247 9.49 -15.36 9.47
N LEU A 248 8.57 -14.42 9.24
CA LEU A 248 7.18 -14.53 9.70
C LEU A 248 6.47 -15.76 9.10
N LEU A 249 6.70 -16.05 7.80
CA LEU A 249 6.19 -17.27 7.14
C LEU A 249 6.78 -18.57 7.74
N SER A 250 7.97 -18.49 8.35
CA SER A 250 8.63 -19.60 9.01
C SER A 250 8.09 -19.89 10.42
N ILE A 251 7.36 -18.96 11.05
CA ILE A 251 6.79 -19.14 12.40
C ILE A 251 5.55 -20.02 12.32
N LYS A 252 5.42 -21.00 13.22
CA LYS A 252 4.25 -21.89 13.26
C LYS A 252 3.01 -21.10 13.68
N GLN A 253 1.92 -21.20 12.95
CA GLN A 253 0.64 -20.50 13.20
C GLN A 253 0.14 -20.65 14.66
N ARG A 254 0.40 -21.80 15.30
CA ARG A 254 0.00 -22.03 16.69
C ARG A 254 0.59 -21.01 17.67
N GLN A 255 1.77 -20.43 17.37
CA GLN A 255 2.44 -19.43 18.21
C GLN A 255 1.85 -18.04 18.05
N LEU A 256 1.15 -17.76 16.97
CA LEU A 256 0.57 -16.44 16.65
C LEU A 256 -0.88 -16.28 17.14
N ARG A 257 -1.54 -17.36 17.60
CA ARG A 257 -2.97 -17.33 17.98
C ARG A 257 -3.34 -16.33 19.06
N ILE A 258 -2.42 -15.96 19.96
CA ILE A 258 -2.69 -14.99 21.04
C ILE A 258 -2.83 -13.57 20.47
N LEU A 259 -2.21 -13.29 19.33
CA LEU A 259 -2.25 -11.99 18.64
C LEU A 259 -3.33 -11.92 17.55
N ASP A 260 -3.95 -13.06 17.21
CA ASP A 260 -4.82 -13.19 16.02
C ASP A 260 -6.04 -12.26 16.02
N ALA A 261 -6.71 -12.06 17.16
CA ALA A 261 -7.95 -11.28 17.17
C ALA A 261 -7.71 -9.78 16.94
N THR A 262 -6.76 -9.19 17.65
CA THR A 262 -6.49 -7.75 17.56
C THR A 262 -5.71 -7.40 16.29
N LEU A 263 -4.66 -8.17 15.97
CA LEU A 263 -3.88 -7.97 14.74
C LEU A 263 -4.71 -8.33 13.50
N GLY A 264 -5.60 -9.32 13.59
CA GLY A 264 -6.51 -9.68 12.52
C GLY A 264 -7.49 -8.55 12.20
N MET A 265 -8.03 -7.87 13.21
CA MET A 265 -8.92 -6.72 13.03
C MET A 265 -8.16 -5.53 12.40
N LEU A 266 -6.99 -5.19 12.92
CA LEU A 266 -6.16 -4.12 12.36
C LEU A 266 -5.70 -4.46 10.93
N GLY A 267 -5.32 -5.72 10.68
CA GLY A 267 -4.95 -6.19 9.36
C GLY A 267 -6.11 -6.11 8.36
N SER A 268 -7.31 -6.52 8.75
CA SER A 268 -8.50 -6.45 7.88
C SER A 268 -8.91 -5.00 7.55
N SER A 269 -8.75 -4.07 8.49
CA SER A 269 -9.05 -2.64 8.29
C SER A 269 -7.86 -1.83 7.72
N SER A 270 -6.71 -2.48 7.47
CA SER A 270 -5.49 -1.79 7.01
C SER A 270 -5.66 -1.02 5.70
N TYR A 271 -6.47 -1.55 4.77
CA TYR A 271 -6.77 -0.89 3.51
C TYR A 271 -7.62 0.37 3.72
N ALA A 272 -8.67 0.27 4.53
CA ALA A 272 -9.46 1.43 4.92
C ALA A 272 -8.58 2.48 5.63
N LEU A 273 -7.70 2.06 6.56
CA LEU A 273 -6.74 2.94 7.23
C LEU A 273 -5.82 3.65 6.22
N TYR A 274 -5.30 2.90 5.25
CA TYR A 274 -4.41 3.46 4.24
C TYR A 274 -5.07 4.57 3.41
N LEU A 275 -6.35 4.46 3.10
CA LEU A 275 -7.06 5.47 2.30
C LEU A 275 -7.62 6.64 3.12
N THR A 276 -7.98 6.40 4.38
CA THR A 276 -8.64 7.42 5.20
C THR A 276 -7.69 8.24 6.06
N HIS A 277 -6.46 7.76 6.32
CA HIS A 277 -5.59 8.38 7.32
C HIS A 277 -5.20 9.84 6.98
N GLU A 278 -4.89 10.15 5.73
CA GLU A 278 -4.47 11.51 5.35
C GLU A 278 -5.60 12.53 5.51
N PRO A 279 -6.81 12.33 4.93
CA PRO A 279 -7.91 13.28 5.14
C PRO A 279 -8.35 13.37 6.61
N VAL A 280 -8.42 12.25 7.34
CA VAL A 280 -8.80 12.25 8.77
C VAL A 280 -7.75 12.98 9.61
N ALA A 281 -6.46 12.65 9.44
CA ALA A 281 -5.37 13.32 10.14
C ALA A 281 -5.36 14.82 9.84
N SER A 282 -5.56 15.21 8.58
CA SER A 282 -5.61 16.62 8.18
C SER A 282 -6.76 17.38 8.86
N ILE A 283 -7.96 16.77 8.93
CA ILE A 283 -9.11 17.38 9.60
C ILE A 283 -8.83 17.57 11.10
N ILE A 284 -8.35 16.53 11.78
CA ILE A 284 -8.07 16.58 13.22
C ILE A 284 -6.97 17.58 13.54
N THR A 285 -5.85 17.54 12.80
CA THR A 285 -4.72 18.46 13.04
C THR A 285 -5.12 19.91 12.81
N LYS A 286 -5.86 20.20 11.73
CA LYS A 286 -6.37 21.55 11.47
C LYS A 286 -7.34 22.03 12.54
N ALA A 287 -8.24 21.15 13.02
CA ALA A 287 -9.16 21.50 14.10
C ALA A 287 -8.40 21.82 15.40
N CYS A 288 -7.39 21.01 15.75
CA CYS A 288 -6.53 21.23 16.91
C CYS A 288 -5.66 22.51 16.78
N SER A 289 -5.31 22.92 15.56
CA SER A 289 -4.50 24.12 15.31
C SER A 289 -5.30 25.43 15.26
N LEU A 290 -6.62 25.40 15.41
CA LEU A 290 -7.42 26.62 15.50
C LEU A 290 -6.97 27.49 16.67
N PRO A 291 -6.98 28.84 16.55
CA PRO A 291 -6.50 29.75 17.60
C PRO A 291 -7.14 29.54 18.98
N VAL A 292 -8.38 29.05 19.03
CA VAL A 292 -9.10 28.74 20.29
C VAL A 292 -8.57 27.45 20.92
N MET A 293 -8.18 26.46 20.12
CA MET A 293 -7.76 25.13 20.58
C MET A 293 -6.25 25.04 20.81
N GLN A 294 -5.47 25.74 20.00
CA GLN A 294 -4.00 25.68 19.98
C GLN A 294 -3.37 25.89 21.36
N PRO A 295 -3.79 26.86 22.21
CA PRO A 295 -3.21 27.07 23.54
C PRO A 295 -3.46 25.91 24.51
N LEU A 296 -4.51 25.10 24.22
CA LEU A 296 -4.94 23.96 25.05
C LEU A 296 -4.35 22.62 24.58
N MET A 297 -3.80 22.58 23.35
CA MET A 297 -3.37 21.37 22.69
C MET A 297 -1.86 21.27 22.60
N ALA A 298 -1.25 20.43 23.45
CA ALA A 298 0.14 20.03 23.24
C ALA A 298 0.26 19.24 21.90
N PRO A 299 1.34 19.44 21.12
CA PRO A 299 1.58 18.73 19.85
C PRO A 299 1.46 17.19 20.00
N ALA A 300 1.93 16.62 21.13
CA ALA A 300 1.81 15.21 21.42
C ALA A 300 0.35 14.73 21.54
N ILE A 301 -0.51 15.52 22.17
CA ILE A 301 -1.93 15.19 22.31
C ILE A 301 -2.62 15.23 20.95
N ALA A 302 -2.35 16.26 20.13
CA ALA A 302 -2.87 16.36 18.78
C ALA A 302 -2.39 15.19 17.90
N TYR A 303 -1.12 14.77 18.03
CA TYR A 303 -0.57 13.63 17.31
C TYR A 303 -1.28 12.31 17.70
N ILE A 304 -1.34 11.99 19.00
CA ILE A 304 -1.97 10.77 19.48
C ILE A 304 -3.47 10.76 19.11
N GLY A 305 -4.16 11.88 19.30
CA GLY A 305 -5.56 12.04 18.93
C GLY A 305 -5.79 11.82 17.44
N GLY A 306 -4.93 12.37 16.58
CA GLY A 306 -4.94 12.18 15.13
C GLY A 306 -4.77 10.71 14.74
N VAL A 307 -3.79 10.01 15.32
CA VAL A 307 -3.56 8.58 15.06
C VAL A 307 -4.75 7.73 15.50
N LEU A 308 -5.27 7.98 16.72
CA LEU A 308 -6.43 7.25 17.22
C LEU A 308 -7.68 7.49 16.37
N ALA A 309 -7.92 8.75 15.95
CA ALA A 309 -9.02 9.08 15.04
C ALA A 309 -8.90 8.34 13.69
N CYS A 310 -7.69 8.25 13.12
CA CYS A 310 -7.45 7.48 11.90
C CYS A 310 -7.79 6.00 12.08
N ILE A 311 -7.38 5.39 13.19
CA ILE A 311 -7.66 3.97 13.49
C ILE A 311 -9.18 3.75 13.66
N VAL A 312 -9.85 4.60 14.43
CA VAL A 312 -11.30 4.51 14.64
C VAL A 312 -12.07 4.68 13.33
N ALA A 313 -11.72 5.69 12.53
CA ALA A 313 -12.33 5.91 11.22
C ALA A 313 -12.12 4.72 10.27
N ALA A 314 -10.93 4.15 10.25
CA ALA A 314 -10.62 2.98 9.43
C ALA A 314 -11.45 1.74 9.85
N ILE A 315 -11.56 1.49 11.14
CA ILE A 315 -12.38 0.39 11.68
C ILE A 315 -13.85 0.63 11.32
N ALA A 316 -14.36 1.85 11.48
CA ALA A 316 -15.71 2.19 11.09
C ALA A 316 -15.97 1.97 9.59
N VAL A 317 -15.09 2.49 8.72
CA VAL A 317 -15.20 2.29 7.27
C VAL A 317 -15.13 0.81 6.91
N HIS A 318 -14.27 0.02 7.56
CA HIS A 318 -14.16 -1.41 7.31
C HIS A 318 -15.45 -2.16 7.65
N PHE A 319 -16.00 -1.95 8.85
CA PHE A 319 -17.17 -2.70 9.30
C PHE A 319 -18.48 -2.21 8.67
N PHE A 320 -18.66 -0.90 8.50
CA PHE A 320 -19.92 -0.33 8.01
C PHE A 320 -20.00 -0.18 6.49
N PHE A 321 -18.86 -0.18 5.79
CA PHE A 321 -18.85 0.01 4.34
C PHE A 321 -18.08 -1.08 3.60
N GLU A 322 -16.77 -1.26 3.85
CA GLU A 322 -15.92 -2.15 3.06
C GLU A 322 -16.43 -3.59 3.06
N ARG A 323 -16.60 -4.17 4.23
CA ARG A 323 -17.04 -5.56 4.39
C ARG A 323 -18.45 -5.80 3.82
N PRO A 324 -19.49 -5.01 4.16
CA PRO A 324 -20.84 -5.19 3.60
C PRO A 324 -20.87 -5.07 2.07
N VAL A 325 -20.20 -4.07 1.51
CA VAL A 325 -20.15 -3.86 0.05
C VAL A 325 -19.43 -5.01 -0.64
N MET A 326 -18.29 -5.45 -0.10
CA MET A 326 -17.56 -6.59 -0.66
C MET A 326 -18.40 -7.87 -0.63
N ASP A 327 -19.08 -8.15 0.47
CA ASP A 327 -19.91 -9.35 0.60
C ASP A 327 -21.10 -9.30 -0.36
N TRP A 328 -21.78 -8.16 -0.47
CA TRP A 328 -22.86 -7.97 -1.43
C TRP A 328 -22.40 -8.15 -2.90
N LEU A 329 -21.25 -7.58 -3.27
CA LEU A 329 -20.69 -7.72 -4.63
C LEU A 329 -20.28 -9.18 -4.92
N LYS A 330 -19.68 -9.89 -3.95
CA LYS A 330 -19.32 -11.31 -4.08
C LYS A 330 -20.55 -12.20 -4.30
N HIS A 331 -21.62 -11.98 -3.51
CA HIS A 331 -22.86 -12.75 -3.64
C HIS A 331 -23.50 -12.61 -5.02
N ARG A 332 -23.52 -11.41 -5.61
CA ARG A 332 -24.06 -11.21 -6.96
C ARG A 332 -23.35 -12.02 -8.04
N VAL A 333 -22.04 -12.22 -7.94
CA VAL A 333 -21.28 -13.02 -8.92
C VAL A 333 -21.55 -14.52 -8.75
N ILE A 334 -21.64 -14.97 -7.51
CA ILE A 334 -21.90 -16.40 -7.22
C ILE A 334 -23.30 -16.79 -7.72
N THR A 335 -24.30 -15.94 -7.47
CA THR A 335 -25.68 -16.17 -7.90
C THR A 335 -25.80 -16.17 -9.42
N ARG A 336 -25.13 -15.25 -10.13
CA ARG A 336 -25.10 -15.25 -11.60
C ARG A 336 -24.49 -16.53 -12.19
N ARG A 337 -23.45 -17.08 -11.58
CA ARG A 337 -22.83 -18.34 -12.06
C ARG A 337 -23.75 -19.56 -11.86
N ARG A 338 -24.65 -19.55 -10.87
CA ARG A 338 -25.62 -20.63 -10.64
C ARG A 338 -26.83 -20.56 -11.56
N LEU A 339 -27.18 -19.36 -12.06
CA LEU A 339 -28.35 -19.16 -12.93
C LEU A 339 -28.03 -19.36 -14.42
N LEU A 340 -26.80 -19.20 -14.85
CA LEU A 340 -26.42 -19.40 -16.27
C LEU A 340 -26.59 -20.82 -16.80
N PRO A 341 -26.38 -21.92 -16.05
CA PRO A 341 -26.67 -23.26 -16.53
C PRO A 341 -28.16 -23.60 -16.63
N VAL A 342 -29.02 -22.90 -15.88
CA VAL A 342 -30.47 -23.18 -15.84
C VAL A 342 -31.21 -22.48 -17.00
N LEU A 343 -30.61 -21.46 -17.61
CA LEU A 343 -31.21 -20.73 -18.75
C LEU A 343 -30.64 -21.20 -20.11
N ALA A 344 -29.68 -22.09 -20.11
CA ALA A 344 -29.06 -22.65 -21.31
C ALA A 344 -29.50 -24.10 -21.61
N GLY A 345 -30.44 -24.68 -20.86
CA GLY A 345 -31.14 -25.93 -21.09
C GLY A 345 -32.63 -25.66 -21.27
#